data_35919fe81a0f029bf838ac465a4165a2
#
_entry.id   35919fe81a0f029bf838ac465a4165a2
#
_cell.length_a   1.000
_cell.length_b   1.000
_cell.length_c   1.000
_cell.angle_alpha   90.00
_cell.angle_beta   90.00
_cell.angle_gamma   90.00
#
_symmetry.space_group_name_H-M   'P 1'
#
loop_
_entity.id
_entity.type
_entity.pdbx_description
1 polymer ?
#
loop_
_entity_poly.entity_id
_entity_poly.type
_entity_poly.pdbx_seq_one_letter_code
_entity_poly.pdbx_strand_id
1 'polypeptide(L)'
;MGLFSNNKKLCPICGNPTPRLLPTKIDGQPICKECDSKIDLPAGAVNQMSLTDFKKYLVDFQDNQALQAAFTTTYHFDIGFWGCSVFLDETHGLFRMKEDSGWVFQGKELKSFRISEDRSPLFESGSGTMKCTASDVPARVNAMADTIARFHMEKQEFERREAMEGLRRCIDETNEERRERERTNDLYRPRFDVPAPVKEFRVELTLDHPYWKSFDEKISAPEFDRDYPRAEDYLRTYREQTEELHLLASKLMRMIDPNAGETRIDGGTQSVQAAQPTVTLPTDAVSEIQKYKALLDAGVLTEEEFSAKKRQLLGI
;
A
#
# COMPACT_ATOMS: atom_id res chain seq x y z
N MET A 1 -5.86 -49.21 37.53
CA MET A 1 -5.01 -48.09 38.00
C MET A 1 -4.99 -47.04 36.88
N GLY A 2 -5.68 -45.92 37.11
CA GLY A 2 -5.88 -44.90 36.08
C GLY A 2 -4.59 -44.09 35.80
N LEU A 3 -4.07 -44.26 34.59
CA LEU A 3 -2.90 -43.56 34.07
C LEU A 3 -3.16 -42.13 33.61
N PHE A 4 -4.25 -41.52 34.01
CA PHE A 4 -4.54 -40.11 33.71
C PHE A 4 -4.59 -39.32 35.00
N SER A 5 -3.40 -39.01 35.52
CA SER A 5 -3.27 -37.97 36.51
C SER A 5 -3.77 -36.64 35.91
N ASN A 6 -4.85 -36.15 36.52
CA ASN A 6 -5.59 -34.96 36.07
C ASN A 6 -4.86 -33.66 36.48
N ASN A 7 -3.53 -33.61 36.39
CA ASN A 7 -2.73 -32.42 36.67
C ASN A 7 -2.89 -31.41 35.55
N LYS A 8 -4.03 -30.71 35.55
CA LYS A 8 -4.19 -29.49 34.78
C LYS A 8 -3.15 -28.47 35.30
N LYS A 9 -2.17 -28.13 34.47
CA LYS A 9 -1.29 -27.01 34.78
C LYS A 9 -2.12 -25.73 34.85
N LEU A 10 -1.92 -24.94 35.87
CA LEU A 10 -2.61 -23.67 36.04
C LEU A 10 -1.76 -22.55 35.47
N CYS A 11 -2.43 -21.54 34.92
CA CYS A 11 -1.80 -20.34 34.40
C CYS A 11 -1.12 -19.55 35.54
N PRO A 12 0.17 -19.24 35.44
CA PRO A 12 0.90 -18.51 36.48
C PRO A 12 0.47 -17.04 36.62
N ILE A 13 -0.37 -16.57 35.69
CA ILE A 13 -0.90 -15.21 35.67
C ILE A 13 -2.22 -15.10 36.41
N CYS A 14 -3.22 -15.89 36.01
CA CYS A 14 -4.61 -15.77 36.48
C CYS A 14 -5.14 -17.01 37.20
N GLY A 15 -4.36 -18.11 37.28
CA GLY A 15 -4.80 -19.36 37.92
C GLY A 15 -5.75 -20.23 37.07
N ASN A 16 -6.18 -19.80 35.90
CA ASN A 16 -7.05 -20.58 35.02
C ASN A 16 -6.35 -21.81 34.42
N PRO A 17 -7.08 -22.88 34.08
CA PRO A 17 -6.52 -24.08 33.47
C PRO A 17 -5.86 -23.74 32.12
N THR A 18 -4.66 -24.28 31.87
CA THR A 18 -3.95 -24.10 30.60
C THR A 18 -4.37 -25.17 29.57
N PRO A 19 -4.28 -24.87 28.26
CA PRO A 19 -4.49 -25.85 27.20
C PRO A 19 -3.54 -27.05 27.34
N ARG A 20 -4.00 -28.23 26.99
CA ARG A 20 -3.18 -29.47 27.01
C ARG A 20 -2.27 -29.59 25.79
N LEU A 21 -2.71 -29.05 24.65
CA LEU A 21 -2.02 -29.11 23.37
C LEU A 21 -1.51 -27.72 23.00
N LEU A 22 -0.22 -27.62 22.70
CA LEU A 22 0.46 -26.45 22.19
C LEU A 22 0.12 -25.11 22.90
N PRO A 23 0.18 -25.04 24.23
CA PRO A 23 -0.03 -23.78 24.93
C PRO A 23 1.10 -22.80 24.64
N THR A 24 0.78 -21.53 24.51
CA THR A 24 1.78 -20.46 24.53
C THR A 24 2.48 -20.48 25.88
N LYS A 25 3.80 -20.31 25.86
CA LYS A 25 4.63 -20.33 27.05
C LYS A 25 5.32 -18.98 27.23
N ILE A 26 5.29 -18.51 28.48
CA ILE A 26 6.05 -17.34 28.94
C ILE A 26 7.05 -17.85 29.97
N ASP A 27 8.34 -17.57 29.78
CA ASP A 27 9.39 -18.05 30.70
C ASP A 27 9.30 -19.58 30.93
N GLY A 28 9.03 -20.33 29.87
CA GLY A 28 8.85 -21.79 29.91
C GLY A 28 7.53 -22.29 30.55
N GLN A 29 6.69 -21.43 31.12
CA GLN A 29 5.44 -21.78 31.78
C GLN A 29 4.23 -21.57 30.85
N PRO A 30 3.31 -22.54 30.74
CA PRO A 30 2.14 -22.42 29.89
C PRO A 30 1.15 -21.41 30.47
N ILE A 31 0.54 -20.59 29.59
CA ILE A 31 -0.54 -19.68 29.94
C ILE A 31 -1.90 -20.18 29.43
N CYS A 32 -2.99 -19.66 29.97
CA CYS A 32 -4.34 -20.02 29.57
C CYS A 32 -4.76 -19.25 28.32
N LYS A 33 -5.84 -19.70 27.64
CA LYS A 33 -6.37 -19.07 26.43
C LYS A 33 -6.78 -17.62 26.62
N GLU A 34 -7.29 -17.25 27.79
CA GLU A 34 -7.70 -15.88 28.10
C GLU A 34 -6.50 -14.93 28.18
N CYS A 35 -5.39 -15.36 28.77
CA CYS A 35 -4.16 -14.56 28.76
C CYS A 35 -3.49 -14.54 27.38
N ASP A 36 -3.60 -15.64 26.65
CA ASP A 36 -3.07 -15.80 25.29
C ASP A 36 -3.79 -14.86 24.30
N SER A 37 -5.12 -14.76 24.38
CA SER A 37 -5.92 -13.91 23.50
C SER A 37 -5.65 -12.41 23.64
N LYS A 38 -4.97 -12.00 24.72
CA LYS A 38 -4.55 -10.61 24.96
C LYS A 38 -3.17 -10.30 24.38
N ILE A 39 -2.50 -11.27 23.76
CA ILE A 39 -1.18 -11.06 23.19
C ILE A 39 -1.31 -10.35 21.84
N ASP A 40 -0.86 -9.11 21.82
CA ASP A 40 -0.62 -8.33 20.62
C ASP A 40 0.79 -7.76 20.67
N LEU A 41 1.74 -8.58 20.27
CA LEU A 41 3.17 -8.31 20.34
C LEU A 41 3.83 -8.68 19.00
N PRO A 42 4.95 -8.06 18.65
CA PRO A 42 5.75 -8.49 17.51
C PRO A 42 6.13 -9.96 17.59
N ALA A 43 6.29 -10.60 16.43
CA ALA A 43 6.66 -12.00 16.35
C ALA A 43 7.96 -12.28 17.17
N GLY A 44 7.87 -13.29 18.02
CA GLY A 44 9.00 -13.71 18.86
C GLY A 44 9.20 -12.90 20.15
N ALA A 45 8.55 -11.75 20.34
CA ALA A 45 8.69 -10.94 21.56
C ALA A 45 8.24 -11.71 22.81
N VAL A 46 7.17 -12.48 22.70
CA VAL A 46 6.64 -13.33 23.79
C VAL A 46 7.70 -14.29 24.35
N ASN A 47 8.55 -14.85 23.47
CA ASN A 47 9.57 -15.83 23.88
C ASN A 47 10.72 -15.22 24.69
N GLN A 48 10.85 -13.91 24.66
CA GLN A 48 11.91 -13.16 25.35
C GLN A 48 11.42 -12.52 26.66
N MET A 49 10.12 -12.60 26.93
CA MET A 49 9.52 -11.99 28.12
C MET A 49 9.62 -12.89 29.34
N SER A 50 9.97 -12.29 30.50
CA SER A 50 9.77 -12.92 31.79
C SER A 50 8.28 -12.90 32.18
N LEU A 51 7.89 -13.73 33.16
CA LEU A 51 6.54 -13.66 33.72
C LEU A 51 6.19 -12.29 34.32
N THR A 52 7.18 -11.61 34.85
CA THR A 52 7.00 -10.26 35.41
C THR A 52 6.72 -9.24 34.30
N ASP A 53 7.50 -9.28 33.24
CA ASP A 53 7.30 -8.41 32.08
C ASP A 53 5.94 -8.65 31.42
N PHE A 54 5.53 -9.90 31.32
CA PHE A 54 4.23 -10.24 30.76
C PHE A 54 3.06 -9.79 31.64
N LYS A 55 3.20 -9.86 32.96
CA LYS A 55 2.21 -9.26 33.87
C LYS A 55 2.08 -7.76 33.68
N LYS A 56 3.20 -7.06 33.55
CA LYS A 56 3.22 -5.63 33.26
C LYS A 56 2.54 -5.34 31.92
N TYR A 57 2.90 -6.10 30.87
CA TYR A 57 2.25 -5.99 29.57
C TYR A 57 0.72 -6.13 29.65
N LEU A 58 0.21 -7.10 30.43
CA LEU A 58 -1.23 -7.29 30.58
C LEU A 58 -1.93 -6.12 31.29
N VAL A 59 -1.25 -5.45 32.20
CA VAL A 59 -1.76 -4.21 32.83
C VAL A 59 -1.81 -3.09 31.79
N ASP A 60 -0.70 -2.87 31.07
CA ASP A 60 -0.62 -1.84 30.02
C ASP A 60 -1.65 -2.10 28.90
N PHE A 61 -1.87 -3.39 28.53
CA PHE A 61 -2.89 -3.78 27.56
C PHE A 61 -4.30 -3.54 28.08
N GLN A 62 -4.55 -3.75 29.39
CA GLN A 62 -5.84 -3.46 30.02
C GLN A 62 -6.11 -1.93 30.01
N ASP A 63 -5.09 -1.13 30.29
CA ASP A 63 -5.21 0.34 30.24
C ASP A 63 -5.46 0.85 28.81
N ASN A 64 -4.92 0.17 27.80
CA ASN A 64 -5.15 0.48 26.39
C ASN A 64 -6.58 0.22 25.95
N GLN A 65 -7.37 -0.59 26.67
CA GLN A 65 -8.77 -0.87 26.32
C GLN A 65 -9.65 0.39 26.28
N ALA A 66 -9.32 1.41 27.07
CA ALA A 66 -10.03 2.68 27.01
C ALA A 66 -9.83 3.39 25.66
N LEU A 67 -8.61 3.32 25.09
CA LEU A 67 -8.33 3.83 23.76
C LEU A 67 -9.00 2.98 22.68
N GLN A 68 -9.03 1.66 22.85
CA GLN A 68 -9.72 0.75 21.93
C GLN A 68 -11.22 1.06 21.86
N ALA A 69 -11.85 1.33 23.01
CA ALA A 69 -13.28 1.68 23.09
C ALA A 69 -13.59 3.06 22.49
N ALA A 70 -12.67 4.00 22.55
CA ALA A 70 -12.80 5.35 22.00
C ALA A 70 -12.47 5.42 20.50
N PHE A 71 -11.77 4.42 19.96
CA PHE A 71 -11.25 4.42 18.59
C PHE A 71 -12.37 4.39 17.55
N THR A 72 -12.37 5.35 16.64
CA THR A 72 -13.29 5.41 15.50
C THR A 72 -12.48 5.52 14.21
N THR A 73 -12.58 4.53 13.34
CA THR A 73 -11.86 4.54 12.06
C THR A 73 -12.38 5.68 11.18
N THR A 74 -11.53 6.66 10.91
CA THR A 74 -11.79 7.75 9.94
C THR A 74 -11.11 7.49 8.60
N TYR A 75 -10.04 6.70 8.61
CA TYR A 75 -9.30 6.30 7.42
C TYR A 75 -8.68 4.92 7.64
N HIS A 76 -8.68 4.11 6.58
CA HIS A 76 -7.93 2.86 6.58
C HIS A 76 -7.15 2.72 5.27
N PHE A 77 -6.04 2.02 5.33
CA PHE A 77 -5.19 1.68 4.21
C PHE A 77 -4.75 0.23 4.35
N ASP A 78 -5.08 -0.58 3.34
CA ASP A 78 -4.70 -1.99 3.31
C ASP A 78 -3.25 -2.15 2.87
N ILE A 79 -2.43 -2.73 3.73
CA ILE A 79 -1.03 -3.02 3.46
C ILE A 79 -0.88 -4.54 3.30
N GLY A 80 -0.74 -4.99 2.05
CA GLY A 80 -0.34 -6.37 1.78
C GLY A 80 -1.41 -7.44 1.86
N PHE A 81 -0.99 -8.66 1.58
CA PHE A 81 -1.84 -9.81 1.28
C PHE A 81 -2.46 -10.50 2.51
N TRP A 82 -1.96 -10.23 3.73
CA TRP A 82 -2.31 -10.97 4.95
C TRP A 82 -3.16 -10.19 5.95
N GLY A 83 -3.90 -9.19 5.48
CA GLY A 83 -4.79 -8.40 6.35
C GLY A 83 -4.05 -7.47 7.31
N CYS A 84 -2.83 -7.09 6.97
CA CYS A 84 -2.17 -5.97 7.60
C CYS A 84 -2.73 -4.68 7.01
N SER A 85 -3.25 -3.81 7.86
CA SER A 85 -3.84 -2.54 7.48
C SER A 85 -3.49 -1.49 8.51
N VAL A 86 -3.40 -0.24 8.08
CA VAL A 86 -3.28 0.89 9.00
C VAL A 86 -4.65 1.55 9.13
N PHE A 87 -5.16 1.62 10.34
CA PHE A 87 -6.40 2.31 10.67
C PHE A 87 -6.07 3.58 11.45
N LEU A 88 -6.60 4.70 11.03
CA LEU A 88 -6.42 5.99 11.67
C LEU A 88 -7.73 6.50 12.23
N ASP A 89 -7.66 7.05 13.43
CA ASP A 89 -8.65 7.93 14.02
C ASP A 89 -8.05 9.34 14.09
N GLU A 90 -8.28 10.11 13.02
CA GLU A 90 -7.72 11.45 12.91
C GLU A 90 -8.35 12.42 13.94
N THR A 91 -9.56 12.10 14.41
CA THR A 91 -10.27 12.93 15.39
C THR A 91 -9.60 12.89 16.77
N HIS A 92 -9.18 11.71 17.18
CA HIS A 92 -8.57 11.49 18.50
C HIS A 92 -7.04 11.37 18.44
N GLY A 93 -6.45 11.43 17.22
CA GLY A 93 -5.01 11.27 17.02
C GLY A 93 -4.51 9.87 17.40
N LEU A 94 -5.30 8.83 17.05
CA LEU A 94 -5.02 7.44 17.36
C LEU A 94 -4.82 6.63 16.08
N PHE A 95 -4.05 5.54 16.17
CA PHE A 95 -3.91 4.59 15.07
C PHE A 95 -3.74 3.15 15.57
N ARG A 96 -4.04 2.19 14.72
CA ARG A 96 -3.85 0.76 14.98
C ARG A 96 -3.51 0.00 13.70
N MET A 97 -2.94 -1.21 13.86
CA MET A 97 -2.46 -2.05 12.76
C MET A 97 -3.38 -3.24 12.46
N LYS A 98 -4.46 -3.41 13.23
CA LYS A 98 -5.44 -4.51 13.07
C LYS A 98 -6.85 -3.95 13.23
N GLU A 99 -7.80 -4.53 12.51
CA GLU A 99 -9.18 -4.02 12.46
C GLU A 99 -9.89 -4.08 13.81
N ASP A 100 -10.06 -5.26 14.39
CA ASP A 100 -10.98 -5.48 15.52
C ASP A 100 -10.31 -5.74 16.86
N SER A 101 -9.02 -5.98 16.87
CA SER A 101 -8.29 -6.31 18.08
C SER A 101 -6.85 -5.87 17.98
N GLY A 102 -6.27 -5.57 19.10
CA GLY A 102 -4.88 -5.21 19.17
C GLY A 102 -4.66 -3.87 19.83
N TRP A 103 -3.40 -3.46 19.80
CA TRP A 103 -2.95 -2.24 20.45
C TRP A 103 -3.41 -1.01 19.67
N VAL A 104 -3.98 -0.03 20.37
CA VAL A 104 -4.25 1.31 19.83
C VAL A 104 -3.13 2.23 20.28
N PHE A 105 -2.43 2.80 19.33
CA PHE A 105 -1.32 3.72 19.52
C PHE A 105 -1.80 5.16 19.47
N GLN A 106 -1.12 6.04 20.22
CA GLN A 106 -1.32 7.48 20.11
C GLN A 106 -0.40 8.05 19.03
N GLY A 107 -0.84 9.10 18.34
CA GLY A 107 -0.03 9.74 17.29
C GLY A 107 1.39 10.15 17.76
N LYS A 108 1.53 10.59 19.01
CA LYS A 108 2.83 10.93 19.64
C LYS A 108 3.79 9.74 19.76
N GLU A 109 3.30 8.50 19.67
CA GLU A 109 4.12 7.29 19.71
C GLU A 109 4.66 6.93 18.31
N LEU A 110 4.11 7.52 17.26
CA LEU A 110 4.67 7.42 15.91
C LEU A 110 5.86 8.38 15.78
N LYS A 111 7.07 7.84 15.84
CA LYS A 111 8.30 8.61 15.80
C LYS A 111 8.68 9.05 14.39
N SER A 112 8.56 8.13 13.44
CA SER A 112 8.85 8.39 12.03
C SER A 112 8.20 7.34 11.14
N PHE A 113 8.07 7.68 9.87
CA PHE A 113 7.70 6.73 8.82
C PHE A 113 8.57 6.92 7.59
N ARG A 114 8.65 5.86 6.78
CA ARG A 114 9.23 5.87 5.44
C ARG A 114 8.37 5.00 4.53
N ILE A 115 8.05 5.53 3.36
CA ILE A 115 7.42 4.79 2.27
C ILE A 115 8.40 4.81 1.10
N SER A 116 8.77 3.64 0.61
CA SER A 116 9.77 3.49 -0.45
C SER A 116 9.25 2.62 -1.59
N GLU A 117 9.76 2.85 -2.79
CA GLU A 117 9.67 1.95 -3.93
C GLU A 117 10.96 1.15 -4.05
N ASP A 118 10.88 -0.19 -3.99
CA ASP A 118 12.02 -1.07 -3.79
C ASP A 118 12.86 -0.59 -2.58
N ARG A 119 13.96 0.15 -2.83
CA ARG A 119 14.83 0.72 -1.79
C ARG A 119 14.91 2.25 -1.84
N SER A 120 14.28 2.87 -2.83
CA SER A 120 14.31 4.32 -3.02
C SER A 120 13.18 4.97 -2.23
N PRO A 121 13.45 5.93 -1.33
CA PRO A 121 12.41 6.59 -0.57
C PRO A 121 11.52 7.45 -1.48
N LEU A 122 10.20 7.35 -1.32
CA LEU A 122 9.22 8.23 -1.93
C LEU A 122 8.75 9.30 -0.94
N PHE A 123 8.36 8.84 0.26
CA PHE A 123 7.82 9.70 1.31
C PHE A 123 8.50 9.37 2.64
N GLU A 124 9.04 10.38 3.31
CA GLU A 124 9.69 10.24 4.59
C GLU A 124 9.26 11.36 5.55
N SER A 125 9.03 11.00 6.81
CA SER A 125 8.86 12.01 7.85
C SER A 125 10.18 12.70 8.15
N GLY A 126 10.17 14.03 8.24
CA GLY A 126 11.27 14.85 8.68
C GLY A 126 10.87 15.72 9.87
N SER A 127 11.76 16.58 10.33
CA SER A 127 11.48 17.53 11.43
C SER A 127 10.51 18.61 10.90
N GLY A 128 9.20 18.48 11.24
CA GLY A 128 8.16 19.43 10.85
C GLY A 128 7.77 19.42 9.37
N THR A 129 8.33 18.53 8.56
CA THR A 129 7.99 18.42 7.13
C THR A 129 8.02 16.98 6.64
N MET A 130 7.14 16.65 5.71
CA MET A 130 7.21 15.42 4.93
C MET A 130 8.09 15.66 3.70
N LYS A 131 9.08 14.81 3.49
CA LYS A 131 9.93 14.81 2.30
C LYS A 131 9.31 13.95 1.23
N CYS A 132 9.09 14.51 0.04
CA CYS A 132 8.60 13.80 -1.14
C CYS A 132 9.69 13.76 -2.19
N THR A 133 10.15 12.57 -2.54
CA THR A 133 11.18 12.36 -3.57
C THR A 133 10.52 11.96 -4.89
N ALA A 134 10.92 12.62 -5.97
CA ALA A 134 10.42 12.27 -7.29
C ALA A 134 10.92 10.89 -7.72
N SER A 135 10.01 10.06 -8.25
CA SER A 135 10.33 8.74 -8.78
C SER A 135 10.86 8.82 -10.22
N ASP A 136 11.80 7.95 -10.57
CA ASP A 136 12.31 7.76 -11.93
C ASP A 136 11.50 6.71 -12.73
N VAL A 137 10.52 6.05 -12.10
CA VAL A 137 9.70 5.00 -12.72
C VAL A 137 9.04 5.46 -14.02
N PRO A 138 8.45 6.66 -14.13
CA PRO A 138 7.88 7.11 -15.40
C PRO A 138 8.90 7.14 -16.54
N ALA A 139 10.13 7.57 -16.27
CA ALA A 139 11.20 7.60 -17.28
C ALA A 139 11.63 6.17 -17.67
N ARG A 140 11.75 5.26 -16.70
CA ARG A 140 12.09 3.84 -16.95
C ARG A 140 11.01 3.13 -17.76
N VAL A 141 9.72 3.37 -17.47
CA VAL A 141 8.61 2.81 -18.26
C VAL A 141 8.64 3.32 -19.69
N ASN A 142 8.84 4.63 -19.87
CA ASN A 142 8.95 5.22 -21.22
C ASN A 142 10.13 4.63 -22.01
N ALA A 143 11.24 4.33 -21.37
CA ALA A 143 12.38 3.67 -21.99
C ALA A 143 12.09 2.23 -22.45
N MET A 144 11.03 1.60 -21.93
CA MET A 144 10.59 0.25 -22.34
C MET A 144 9.70 0.25 -23.59
N ALA A 145 9.37 1.41 -24.16
CA ALA A 145 8.44 1.52 -25.28
C ALA A 145 8.82 0.63 -26.48
N ASP A 146 10.11 0.59 -26.85
CA ASP A 146 10.61 -0.26 -27.94
C ASP A 146 10.48 -1.76 -27.63
N THR A 147 10.67 -2.13 -26.37
CA THR A 147 10.53 -3.53 -25.93
C THR A 147 9.08 -3.97 -25.97
N ILE A 148 8.16 -3.12 -25.53
CA ILE A 148 6.72 -3.35 -25.60
C ILE A 148 6.26 -3.44 -27.07
N ALA A 149 6.71 -2.52 -27.93
CA ALA A 149 6.38 -2.53 -29.34
C ALA A 149 6.87 -3.82 -30.05
N ARG A 150 8.09 -4.26 -29.75
CA ARG A 150 8.64 -5.52 -30.29
C ARG A 150 7.83 -6.72 -29.85
N PHE A 151 7.43 -6.80 -28.60
CA PHE A 151 6.56 -7.86 -28.10
C PHE A 151 5.21 -7.90 -28.84
N HIS A 152 4.58 -6.74 -29.06
CA HIS A 152 3.32 -6.68 -29.81
C HIS A 152 3.47 -7.18 -31.25
N MET A 153 4.58 -6.86 -31.91
CA MET A 153 4.86 -7.39 -33.27
C MET A 153 5.03 -8.91 -33.26
N GLU A 154 5.80 -9.45 -32.30
CA GLU A 154 6.01 -10.89 -32.14
C GLU A 154 4.70 -11.62 -31.86
N LYS A 155 3.88 -11.09 -30.97
CA LYS A 155 2.57 -11.65 -30.66
C LYS A 155 1.63 -11.63 -31.85
N GLN A 156 1.56 -10.53 -32.58
CA GLN A 156 0.74 -10.40 -33.80
C GLN A 156 1.19 -11.40 -34.87
N GLU A 157 2.49 -11.61 -35.02
CA GLU A 157 3.00 -12.61 -35.97
C GLU A 157 2.65 -14.03 -35.53
N PHE A 158 2.70 -14.34 -34.23
CA PHE A 158 2.26 -15.63 -33.69
C PHE A 158 0.77 -15.86 -33.93
N GLU A 159 -0.09 -14.89 -33.61
CA GLU A 159 -1.54 -14.97 -33.80
C GLU A 159 -1.91 -15.12 -35.29
N ARG A 160 -1.21 -14.41 -36.17
CA ARG A 160 -1.39 -14.56 -37.63
C ARG A 160 -1.02 -15.96 -38.09
N ARG A 161 0.08 -16.53 -37.58
CA ARG A 161 0.52 -17.89 -37.94
C ARG A 161 -0.50 -18.93 -37.45
N GLU A 162 -0.95 -18.79 -36.19
CA GLU A 162 -1.99 -19.64 -35.60
C GLU A 162 -3.28 -19.62 -36.40
N ALA A 163 -3.76 -18.44 -36.82
CA ALA A 163 -4.94 -18.27 -37.65
C ALA A 163 -4.78 -18.95 -39.02
N MET A 164 -3.61 -18.81 -39.65
CA MET A 164 -3.32 -19.44 -40.97
C MET A 164 -3.27 -20.97 -40.87
N GLU A 165 -2.68 -21.52 -39.81
CA GLU A 165 -2.64 -22.97 -39.55
C GLU A 165 -4.05 -23.50 -39.25
N GLY A 166 -4.87 -22.77 -38.50
CA GLY A 166 -6.26 -23.12 -38.25
C GLY A 166 -7.08 -23.22 -39.55
N LEU A 167 -6.91 -22.25 -40.44
CA LEU A 167 -7.59 -22.29 -41.77
C LEU A 167 -7.16 -23.45 -42.63
N ARG A 168 -5.89 -23.87 -42.59
CA ARG A 168 -5.39 -24.99 -43.39
C ARG A 168 -5.93 -26.36 -42.96
N ARG A 169 -6.18 -26.50 -41.61
CA ARG A 169 -6.55 -27.78 -40.99
C ARG A 169 -8.05 -27.96 -40.76
N CYS A 170 -8.87 -26.92 -40.95
CA CYS A 170 -10.32 -26.92 -40.67
C CYS A 170 -11.12 -28.06 -41.31
N ILE A 171 -10.59 -28.73 -42.37
CA ILE A 171 -11.37 -29.66 -43.19
C ILE A 171 -11.22 -31.11 -42.67
N ASP A 172 -10.10 -31.48 -42.07
CA ASP A 172 -9.77 -32.88 -41.69
C ASP A 172 -9.35 -33.07 -40.22
N GLU A 173 -9.36 -32.00 -39.41
CA GLU A 173 -8.88 -32.07 -38.01
C GLU A 173 -9.93 -32.66 -37.06
N THR A 174 -9.60 -33.71 -36.34
CA THR A 174 -10.46 -34.26 -35.31
C THR A 174 -10.52 -33.34 -34.07
N ASN A 175 -11.55 -33.51 -33.23
CA ASN A 175 -11.70 -32.72 -32.00
C ASN A 175 -10.52 -32.92 -31.02
N GLU A 176 -9.86 -34.05 -31.06
CA GLU A 176 -8.72 -34.38 -30.16
C GLU A 176 -7.44 -33.70 -30.65
N GLU A 177 -7.15 -33.78 -31.96
CA GLU A 177 -6.03 -33.07 -32.59
C GLU A 177 -6.14 -31.56 -32.43
N ARG A 178 -7.35 -31.01 -32.51
CA ARG A 178 -7.59 -29.57 -32.28
C ARG A 178 -7.27 -29.18 -30.85
N ARG A 179 -7.70 -29.97 -29.86
CA ARG A 179 -7.40 -29.72 -28.43
C ARG A 179 -5.90 -29.81 -28.13
N GLU A 180 -5.23 -30.75 -28.75
CA GLU A 180 -3.77 -30.91 -28.56
C GLU A 180 -2.99 -29.74 -29.17
N ARG A 181 -3.41 -29.30 -30.36
CA ARG A 181 -2.86 -28.12 -31.03
C ARG A 181 -3.09 -26.85 -30.19
N GLU A 182 -4.32 -26.64 -29.70
CA GLU A 182 -4.66 -25.49 -28.84
C GLU A 182 -3.79 -25.47 -27.56
N ARG A 183 -3.59 -26.63 -26.93
CA ARG A 183 -2.68 -26.75 -25.77
C ARG A 183 -1.23 -26.44 -26.12
N THR A 184 -0.78 -26.93 -27.27
CA THR A 184 0.59 -26.69 -27.75
C THR A 184 0.78 -25.20 -28.07
N ASN A 185 -0.16 -24.59 -28.78
CA ASN A 185 -0.14 -23.16 -29.07
C ASN A 185 -0.14 -22.29 -27.81
N ASP A 186 -0.93 -22.67 -26.78
CA ASP A 186 -0.96 -21.94 -25.52
C ASP A 186 0.39 -22.00 -24.78
N LEU A 187 1.14 -23.11 -24.86
CA LEU A 187 2.48 -23.25 -24.32
C LEU A 187 3.53 -22.35 -25.01
N TYR A 188 3.37 -22.14 -26.32
CA TYR A 188 4.30 -21.34 -27.13
C TYR A 188 3.82 -19.89 -27.38
N ARG A 189 2.67 -19.53 -26.84
CA ARG A 189 2.14 -18.16 -26.95
C ARG A 189 3.10 -17.18 -26.29
N PRO A 190 3.55 -16.14 -26.99
CA PRO A 190 4.39 -15.11 -26.42
C PRO A 190 3.72 -14.45 -25.21
N ARG A 191 4.45 -14.34 -24.11
CA ARG A 191 4.05 -13.64 -22.89
C ARG A 191 5.09 -12.59 -22.56
N PHE A 192 4.63 -11.45 -22.07
CA PHE A 192 5.51 -10.36 -21.68
C PHE A 192 6.06 -10.63 -20.28
N ASP A 193 7.26 -11.21 -20.22
CA ASP A 193 7.93 -11.59 -18.98
C ASP A 193 9.07 -10.60 -18.61
N VAL A 194 8.99 -9.36 -19.12
CA VAL A 194 9.97 -8.32 -18.77
C VAL A 194 9.67 -7.82 -17.35
N PRO A 195 10.68 -7.78 -16.46
CA PRO A 195 10.49 -7.32 -15.10
C PRO A 195 9.93 -5.89 -15.06
N ALA A 196 8.94 -5.67 -14.20
CA ALA A 196 8.42 -4.33 -13.94
C ALA A 196 9.51 -3.42 -13.35
N PRO A 197 9.45 -2.10 -13.61
CA PRO A 197 10.40 -1.13 -13.07
C PRO A 197 10.47 -1.11 -11.55
N VAL A 198 9.35 -1.37 -10.87
CA VAL A 198 9.24 -1.50 -9.42
C VAL A 198 8.63 -2.85 -9.10
N LYS A 199 9.14 -3.53 -8.08
CA LYS A 199 8.65 -4.82 -7.61
C LYS A 199 7.72 -4.69 -6.41
N GLU A 200 8.05 -3.78 -5.50
CA GLU A 200 7.31 -3.61 -4.25
C GLU A 200 7.39 -2.16 -3.75
N PHE A 201 6.34 -1.74 -3.08
CA PHE A 201 6.42 -0.62 -2.15
C PHE A 201 6.60 -1.16 -0.74
N ARG A 202 7.21 -0.36 0.11
CA ARG A 202 7.46 -0.72 1.49
C ARG A 202 7.03 0.40 2.41
N VAL A 203 6.25 0.06 3.44
CA VAL A 203 5.81 0.99 4.48
C VAL A 203 6.51 0.61 5.77
N GLU A 204 7.36 1.50 6.26
CA GLU A 204 8.11 1.35 7.49
C GLU A 204 7.64 2.41 8.48
N LEU A 205 7.19 1.99 9.66
CA LEU A 205 6.84 2.88 10.78
C LEU A 205 7.81 2.62 11.92
N THR A 206 8.30 3.67 12.55
CA THR A 206 9.12 3.59 13.78
C THR A 206 8.30 4.16 14.92
N LEU A 207 8.22 3.40 16.02
CA LEU A 207 7.39 3.72 17.16
C LEU A 207 8.25 3.95 18.41
N ASP A 208 7.84 4.90 19.21
CA ASP A 208 8.35 5.09 20.58
C ASP A 208 7.36 4.46 21.59
N HIS A 209 7.30 3.13 21.55
CA HIS A 209 6.37 2.34 22.35
C HIS A 209 7.14 1.22 23.06
N PRO A 210 6.78 0.83 24.30
CA PRO A 210 7.56 -0.15 25.09
C PRO A 210 7.64 -1.52 24.39
N TYR A 211 6.60 -1.94 23.68
CA TYR A 211 6.49 -3.27 23.10
C TYR A 211 6.66 -3.30 21.59
N TRP A 212 6.22 -2.27 20.88
CA TRP A 212 6.32 -2.15 19.43
C TRP A 212 7.37 -1.09 19.06
N LYS A 213 8.43 -1.50 18.35
CA LYS A 213 9.51 -0.57 17.94
C LYS A 213 9.40 -0.18 16.49
N SER A 214 8.94 -1.09 15.66
CA SER A 214 8.78 -0.86 14.23
C SER A 214 7.68 -1.73 13.65
N PHE A 215 7.13 -1.25 12.56
CA PHE A 215 6.25 -1.97 11.67
C PHE A 215 6.84 -1.86 10.27
N ASP A 216 6.88 -2.94 9.52
CA ASP A 216 7.54 -3.03 8.22
C ASP A 216 6.78 -4.00 7.34
N GLU A 217 6.09 -3.48 6.34
CA GLU A 217 5.25 -4.27 5.45
C GLU A 217 5.46 -3.88 4.00
N LYS A 218 5.16 -4.85 3.12
CA LYS A 218 5.36 -4.74 1.69
C LYS A 218 4.02 -4.75 0.96
N ILE A 219 3.94 -3.92 -0.06
CA ILE A 219 2.81 -3.80 -0.97
C ILE A 219 3.32 -4.15 -2.36
N SER A 220 2.60 -5.02 -3.07
CA SER A 220 2.95 -5.34 -4.46
C SER A 220 2.82 -4.11 -5.34
N ALA A 221 3.85 -3.84 -6.13
CA ALA A 221 3.79 -2.80 -7.15
C ALA A 221 2.99 -3.28 -8.38
N PRO A 222 2.61 -2.38 -9.29
CA PRO A 222 1.95 -2.74 -10.54
C PRO A 222 2.83 -3.66 -11.39
N GLU A 223 2.19 -4.56 -12.11
CA GLU A 223 2.82 -5.40 -13.12
C GLU A 223 2.28 -5.04 -14.50
N PHE A 224 3.07 -5.29 -15.53
CA PHE A 224 2.57 -5.24 -16.89
C PHE A 224 1.62 -6.41 -17.15
N ASP A 225 0.57 -6.15 -17.94
CA ASP A 225 -0.24 -7.23 -18.46
C ASP A 225 0.65 -8.14 -19.34
N ARG A 226 0.58 -9.45 -19.10
CA ARG A 226 1.44 -10.42 -19.79
C ARG A 226 1.06 -10.66 -21.24
N ASP A 227 -0.21 -10.41 -21.56
CA ASP A 227 -0.73 -10.62 -22.89
C ASP A 227 -0.79 -9.32 -23.71
N TYR A 228 -1.09 -8.19 -23.06
CA TYR A 228 -1.25 -6.88 -23.71
C TYR A 228 -0.56 -5.76 -22.89
N PRO A 229 0.77 -5.80 -22.74
CA PRO A 229 1.49 -4.79 -21.99
C PRO A 229 1.35 -3.41 -22.64
N ARG A 230 0.97 -2.42 -21.81
CA ARG A 230 0.88 -1.01 -22.23
C ARG A 230 1.56 -0.14 -21.20
N ALA A 231 2.44 0.74 -21.64
CA ALA A 231 3.12 1.70 -20.79
C ALA A 231 2.12 2.62 -20.06
N GLU A 232 1.07 3.06 -20.77
CA GLU A 232 0.04 3.95 -20.22
C GLU A 232 -0.76 3.29 -19.07
N ASP A 233 -1.15 2.01 -19.23
CA ASP A 233 -1.91 1.28 -18.22
C ASP A 233 -1.04 1.06 -16.96
N TYR A 234 0.22 0.68 -17.14
CA TYR A 234 1.17 0.55 -16.04
C TYR A 234 1.34 1.90 -15.29
N LEU A 235 1.59 2.99 -16.02
CA LEU A 235 1.78 4.32 -15.43
C LEU A 235 0.52 4.85 -14.75
N ARG A 236 -0.67 4.52 -15.26
CA ARG A 236 -1.92 4.86 -14.59
C ARG A 236 -2.03 4.16 -13.24
N THR A 237 -1.89 2.84 -13.21
CA THR A 237 -1.97 2.06 -11.96
C THR A 237 -0.87 2.45 -10.98
N TYR A 238 0.36 2.70 -11.47
CA TYR A 238 1.46 3.18 -10.64
C TYR A 238 1.13 4.55 -9.99
N ARG A 239 0.56 5.47 -10.76
CA ARG A 239 0.16 6.80 -10.27
C ARG A 239 -0.94 6.69 -9.21
N GLU A 240 -1.99 5.94 -9.49
CA GLU A 240 -3.10 5.69 -8.55
C GLU A 240 -2.53 5.16 -7.22
N GLN A 241 -1.66 4.16 -7.26
CA GLN A 241 -1.06 3.56 -6.08
C GLN A 241 -0.13 4.53 -5.32
N THR A 242 0.67 5.32 -6.03
CA THR A 242 1.54 6.33 -5.40
C THR A 242 0.75 7.49 -4.81
N GLU A 243 -0.39 7.87 -5.38
CA GLU A 243 -1.31 8.87 -4.82
C GLU A 243 -1.96 8.38 -3.52
N GLU A 244 -2.36 7.12 -3.46
CA GLU A 244 -2.88 6.50 -2.23
C GLU A 244 -1.79 6.43 -1.14
N LEU A 245 -0.55 6.06 -1.50
CA LEU A 245 0.59 6.05 -0.58
C LEU A 245 0.95 7.45 -0.10
N HIS A 246 0.85 8.47 -0.96
CA HIS A 246 1.04 9.87 -0.58
C HIS A 246 -0.04 10.33 0.42
N LEU A 247 -1.29 9.94 0.20
CA LEU A 247 -2.38 10.23 1.13
C LEU A 247 -2.13 9.59 2.49
N LEU A 248 -1.73 8.32 2.53
CA LEU A 248 -1.32 7.64 3.77
C LEU A 248 -0.18 8.41 4.46
N ALA A 249 0.89 8.74 3.72
CA ALA A 249 2.04 9.47 4.24
C ALA A 249 1.64 10.83 4.83
N SER A 250 0.78 11.57 4.14
CA SER A 250 0.27 12.87 4.60
C SER A 250 -0.53 12.74 5.89
N LYS A 251 -1.35 11.70 6.02
CA LYS A 251 -2.11 11.42 7.25
C LYS A 251 -1.19 10.99 8.40
N LEU A 252 -0.22 10.12 8.15
CA LEU A 252 0.79 9.73 9.14
C LEU A 252 1.61 10.93 9.60
N MET A 253 1.97 11.83 8.69
CA MET A 253 2.71 13.04 9.04
C MET A 253 1.90 13.96 9.97
N ARG A 254 0.60 14.12 9.72
CA ARG A 254 -0.30 14.90 10.60
C ARG A 254 -0.48 14.27 11.97
N MET A 255 -0.34 12.94 12.08
CA MET A 255 -0.32 12.26 13.39
C MET A 255 0.93 12.60 14.20
N ILE A 256 2.09 12.78 13.51
CA ILE A 256 3.35 13.18 14.16
C ILE A 256 3.32 14.69 14.49
N ASP A 257 2.97 15.50 13.52
CA ASP A 257 2.89 16.96 13.63
C ASP A 257 1.71 17.50 12.82
N PRO A 258 0.63 17.97 13.49
CA PRO A 258 -0.55 18.51 12.83
C PRO A 258 -0.27 19.72 11.92
N ASN A 259 0.84 20.43 12.16
CA ASN A 259 1.24 21.61 11.40
C ASN A 259 2.34 21.35 10.36
N ALA A 260 2.68 20.07 10.14
CA ALA A 260 3.73 19.71 9.21
C ALA A 260 3.45 20.20 7.78
N GLY A 261 4.48 20.73 7.14
CA GLY A 261 4.50 21.06 5.71
C GLY A 261 4.95 19.86 4.85
N GLU A 262 4.98 20.08 3.55
CA GLU A 262 5.51 19.14 2.56
C GLU A 262 6.68 19.77 1.81
N THR A 263 7.78 19.04 1.66
CA THR A 263 8.95 19.46 0.89
C THR A 263 9.16 18.47 -0.24
N ARG A 264 9.17 18.98 -1.48
CA ARG A 264 9.47 18.17 -2.67
C ARG A 264 10.96 18.23 -2.96
N ILE A 265 11.54 17.05 -3.20
CA ILE A 265 12.94 16.90 -3.64
C ILE A 265 12.89 16.40 -5.07
N ASP A 266 13.11 17.32 -6.01
CA ASP A 266 13.37 16.93 -7.38
C ASP A 266 14.80 16.39 -7.47
N GLY A 267 14.97 15.26 -8.15
CA GLY A 267 16.22 14.47 -8.20
C GLY A 267 17.42 15.18 -8.83
N GLY A 268 17.65 16.44 -8.49
CA GLY A 268 18.78 17.23 -8.99
C GLY A 268 19.02 18.58 -8.30
N THR A 269 18.06 19.14 -7.55
CA THR A 269 18.30 20.42 -6.86
C THR A 269 17.29 20.57 -5.71
N GLN A 270 17.81 20.79 -4.50
CA GLN A 270 16.96 21.15 -3.36
C GLN A 270 16.35 22.53 -3.61
N SER A 271 15.11 22.58 -4.01
CA SER A 271 14.31 23.80 -3.93
C SER A 271 13.47 23.73 -2.66
N VAL A 272 13.89 24.46 -1.63
CA VAL A 272 13.07 24.75 -0.47
C VAL A 272 11.97 25.70 -0.95
N GLN A 273 10.84 25.18 -1.37
CA GLN A 273 9.64 25.98 -1.56
C GLN A 273 8.98 26.14 -0.19
N ALA A 274 9.19 27.30 0.41
CA ALA A 274 8.34 27.77 1.50
C ALA A 274 6.88 27.68 1.03
N ALA A 275 6.01 27.20 1.92
CA ALA A 275 4.58 27.11 1.69
C ALA A 275 4.04 28.42 1.12
N GLN A 276 3.88 28.48 -0.20
CA GLN A 276 3.04 29.50 -0.78
C GLN A 276 1.59 29.11 -0.46
N PRO A 277 0.76 30.05 -0.02
CA PRO A 277 -0.64 29.79 0.16
C PRO A 277 -1.17 29.26 -1.17
N THR A 278 -1.64 28.02 -1.18
CA THR A 278 -2.42 27.47 -2.28
C THR A 278 -3.56 28.41 -2.52
N VAL A 279 -3.47 29.21 -3.59
CA VAL A 279 -4.64 29.88 -4.15
C VAL A 279 -5.50 28.71 -4.62
N THR A 280 -6.45 28.32 -3.78
CA THR A 280 -7.57 27.46 -4.17
C THR A 280 -8.29 28.23 -5.25
N LEU A 281 -8.00 27.92 -6.52
CA LEU A 281 -8.86 28.33 -7.62
C LEU A 281 -10.26 27.83 -7.28
N PRO A 282 -11.27 28.69 -7.23
CA PRO A 282 -12.62 28.25 -7.00
C PRO A 282 -12.95 27.17 -8.02
N THR A 283 -13.55 26.07 -7.59
CA THR A 283 -13.98 24.93 -8.44
C THR A 283 -14.81 25.42 -9.64
N ASP A 284 -15.43 26.59 -9.54
CA ASP A 284 -16.14 27.30 -10.61
C ASP A 284 -15.21 27.76 -11.75
N ALA A 285 -14.00 28.26 -11.47
CA ALA A 285 -13.13 28.79 -12.51
C ALA A 285 -12.64 27.71 -13.50
N VAL A 286 -12.37 26.49 -13.01
CA VAL A 286 -11.95 25.37 -13.86
C VAL A 286 -13.11 24.90 -14.74
N SER A 287 -14.33 24.81 -14.17
CA SER A 287 -15.52 24.44 -14.93
C SER A 287 -15.90 25.47 -15.98
N GLU A 288 -15.69 26.76 -15.69
CA GLU A 288 -15.91 27.83 -16.65
C GLU A 288 -14.87 27.81 -17.79
N ILE A 289 -13.60 27.60 -17.49
CA ILE A 289 -12.57 27.45 -18.54
C ILE A 289 -12.88 26.29 -19.47
N GLN A 290 -13.39 25.17 -18.95
CA GLN A 290 -13.80 24.03 -19.78
C GLN A 290 -15.01 24.39 -20.68
N LYS A 291 -15.99 25.15 -20.20
CA LYS A 291 -17.11 25.63 -21.00
C LYS A 291 -16.66 26.58 -22.13
N TYR A 292 -15.76 27.51 -21.83
CA TYR A 292 -15.21 28.41 -22.84
C TYR A 292 -14.34 27.67 -23.88
N LYS A 293 -13.62 26.60 -23.47
CA LYS A 293 -12.91 25.75 -24.42
C LYS A 293 -13.85 25.02 -25.38
N ALA A 294 -14.96 24.50 -24.88
CA ALA A 294 -15.95 23.87 -25.74
C ALA A 294 -16.58 24.85 -26.76
N LEU A 295 -16.74 26.13 -26.39
CA LEU A 295 -17.22 27.18 -27.29
C LEU A 295 -16.16 27.58 -28.35
N LEU A 296 -14.87 27.54 -28.00
CA LEU A 296 -13.77 27.70 -28.94
C LEU A 296 -13.74 26.54 -29.96
N ASP A 297 -13.82 25.29 -29.45
CA ASP A 297 -13.83 24.08 -30.28
C ASP A 297 -15.06 24.02 -31.20
N ALA A 298 -16.17 24.64 -30.79
CA ALA A 298 -17.40 24.81 -31.60
C ALA A 298 -17.35 26.00 -32.57
N GLY A 299 -16.26 26.76 -32.60
CA GLY A 299 -16.07 27.91 -33.49
C GLY A 299 -16.92 29.16 -33.13
N VAL A 300 -17.50 29.20 -31.91
CA VAL A 300 -18.34 30.30 -31.41
C VAL A 300 -17.50 31.41 -30.78
N LEU A 301 -16.28 31.09 -30.33
CA LEU A 301 -15.31 32.01 -29.74
C LEU A 301 -14.01 31.98 -30.54
N THR A 302 -13.34 33.13 -30.62
CA THR A 302 -12.01 33.19 -31.18
C THR A 302 -10.94 32.82 -30.15
N GLU A 303 -9.76 32.43 -30.61
CA GLU A 303 -8.61 32.07 -29.75
C GLU A 303 -8.16 33.24 -28.87
N GLU A 304 -8.29 34.46 -29.38
CA GLU A 304 -7.96 35.70 -28.65
C GLU A 304 -8.94 35.98 -27.52
N GLU A 305 -10.25 35.78 -27.74
CA GLU A 305 -11.30 35.96 -26.75
C GLU A 305 -11.21 34.87 -25.66
N PHE A 306 -10.91 33.61 -26.03
CA PHE A 306 -10.65 32.54 -25.08
C PHE A 306 -9.43 32.85 -24.19
N SER A 307 -8.33 33.32 -24.78
CA SER A 307 -7.12 33.70 -24.05
C SER A 307 -7.35 34.83 -23.08
N ALA A 308 -8.09 35.87 -23.48
CA ALA A 308 -8.47 36.98 -22.62
C ALA A 308 -9.34 36.54 -21.44
N LYS A 309 -10.34 35.66 -21.69
CA LYS A 309 -11.23 35.15 -20.67
C LYS A 309 -10.51 34.21 -19.70
N LYS A 310 -9.60 33.37 -20.21
CA LYS A 310 -8.75 32.51 -19.39
C LYS A 310 -7.86 33.32 -18.43
N ARG A 311 -7.24 34.42 -18.89
CA ARG A 311 -6.46 35.29 -18.01
C ARG A 311 -7.33 35.93 -16.94
N GLN A 312 -8.51 36.43 -17.31
CA GLN A 312 -9.47 37.05 -16.36
C GLN A 312 -9.91 36.04 -15.27
N LEU A 313 -10.18 34.78 -15.62
CA LEU A 313 -10.60 33.74 -14.68
C LEU A 313 -9.45 33.23 -13.81
N LEU A 314 -8.22 33.27 -14.31
CA LEU A 314 -7.00 32.89 -13.59
C LEU A 314 -6.39 34.03 -12.78
N GLY A 315 -6.87 35.29 -12.97
CA GLY A 315 -6.36 36.47 -12.25
C GLY A 315 -4.95 36.89 -12.65
N ILE A 316 -4.50 36.56 -13.91
CA ILE A 316 -3.18 36.89 -14.48
C ILE A 316 -3.28 37.77 -15.72
#